data_0bf2fcccaa487d40501dbd2f9c02b7c1
#
_entry.id   0bf2fcccaa487d40501dbd2f9c02b7c1
#
_cell.length_a   1.000
_cell.length_b   1.000
_cell.length_c   1.000
_cell.angle_alpha   90.00
_cell.angle_beta   90.00
_cell.angle_gamma   90.00
#
_symmetry.space_group_name_H-M   'P 1'
#
loop_
_entity.id
_entity.type
_entity.pdbx_description
1 polymer ?
#
loop_
_entity_poly.entity_id
_entity_poly.type
_entity_poly.pdbx_seq_one_letter_code
_entity_poly.pdbx_strand_id
1 'polypeptide(L)'
;LQHKPVKSRLEDLVSLSDVVVEAASQKAVPAIARAVLVKGKKLMIMSVGALASPELFQEVKNLSKEHDSRVYIPSGAISGLDALKSASIGTIRKVALTTTKNPGSLKGAPYILEKKIDLDAMTGPTLIFEGSAAEAVKAFPANVNVAATLYLAAGGSDVRVAVVADPNIHVNRHEIEVEGDFGRISTRVENVPSPRNPKTSYLAALSAIATLRSIVETVKIGT
;
A
#
# COMPACT_ATOMS: atom_id res chain seq x y z
N LEU A 1 1.56 -26.09 1.96
CA LEU A 1 2.75 -26.10 1.10
C LEU A 1 3.26 -27.53 1.03
N GLN A 2 3.52 -28.04 -0.17
CA GLN A 2 4.13 -29.37 -0.37
C GLN A 2 5.57 -29.44 0.17
N HIS A 3 6.24 -28.29 0.27
CA HIS A 3 7.58 -28.15 0.82
C HIS A 3 7.59 -27.18 2.00
N LYS A 4 8.41 -27.49 3.01
CA LYS A 4 8.63 -26.58 4.13
C LYS A 4 9.46 -25.39 3.66
N PRO A 5 9.13 -24.15 4.08
CA PRO A 5 9.95 -23.00 3.78
C PRO A 5 11.35 -23.16 4.42
N VAL A 6 12.37 -22.79 3.66
CA VAL A 6 13.77 -22.80 4.12
C VAL A 6 14.17 -21.38 4.51
N LYS A 7 14.76 -21.23 5.69
CA LYS A 7 15.34 -19.96 6.12
C LYS A 7 16.69 -19.79 5.40
N SER A 8 16.85 -18.65 4.71
CA SER A 8 18.06 -18.33 3.95
C SER A 8 18.52 -16.91 4.24
N ARG A 9 19.79 -16.61 3.93
CA ARG A 9 20.27 -15.22 3.84
C ARG A 9 19.65 -14.55 2.61
N LEU A 10 19.60 -13.21 2.60
CA LEU A 10 18.99 -12.46 1.50
C LEU A 10 19.66 -12.75 0.15
N GLU A 11 20.99 -12.80 0.13
CA GLU A 11 21.77 -13.04 -1.07
C GLU A 11 21.49 -14.42 -1.69
N ASP A 12 21.40 -15.44 -0.84
CA ASP A 12 21.11 -16.84 -1.26
C ASP A 12 19.67 -16.93 -1.79
N LEU A 13 18.72 -16.29 -1.07
CA LEU A 13 17.31 -16.24 -1.47
C LEU A 13 17.17 -15.58 -2.85
N VAL A 14 17.82 -14.43 -3.07
CA VAL A 14 17.77 -13.71 -4.36
C VAL A 14 18.36 -14.56 -5.48
N SER A 15 19.47 -15.26 -5.22
CA SER A 15 20.13 -16.10 -6.23
C SER A 15 19.25 -17.28 -6.67
N LEU A 16 18.48 -17.85 -5.74
CA LEU A 16 17.62 -19.02 -5.98
C LEU A 16 16.20 -18.68 -6.44
N SER A 17 15.84 -17.40 -6.52
CA SER A 17 14.47 -16.99 -6.82
C SER A 17 14.36 -16.27 -8.17
N ASP A 18 13.24 -16.44 -8.85
CA ASP A 18 12.85 -15.62 -10.02
C ASP A 18 12.04 -14.38 -9.61
N VAL A 19 11.31 -14.50 -8.50
CA VAL A 19 10.48 -13.44 -7.93
C VAL A 19 10.73 -13.40 -6.43
N VAL A 20 11.07 -12.24 -5.90
CA VAL A 20 11.18 -12.00 -4.47
C VAL A 20 9.96 -11.20 -4.00
N VAL A 21 9.35 -11.62 -2.89
CA VAL A 21 8.24 -10.91 -2.25
C VAL A 21 8.74 -10.27 -0.97
N GLU A 22 8.74 -8.95 -0.92
CA GLU A 22 9.01 -8.21 0.29
C GLU A 22 7.70 -8.06 1.09
N ALA A 23 7.66 -8.63 2.28
CA ALA A 23 6.55 -8.53 3.23
C ALA A 23 7.08 -8.37 4.67
N ALA A 24 8.22 -7.71 4.82
CA ALA A 24 8.94 -7.58 6.09
C ALA A 24 8.65 -6.24 6.79
N SER A 25 9.13 -5.14 6.23
CA SER A 25 8.90 -3.78 6.77
C SER A 25 9.38 -2.71 5.80
N GLN A 26 8.87 -1.48 5.98
CA GLN A 26 9.35 -0.32 5.20
C GLN A 26 10.86 -0.11 5.32
N LYS A 27 11.45 -0.37 6.49
CA LYS A 27 12.90 -0.25 6.74
C LYS A 27 13.72 -1.26 5.93
N ALA A 28 13.15 -2.42 5.60
CA ALA A 28 13.84 -3.47 4.85
C ALA A 28 13.81 -3.23 3.33
N VAL A 29 12.83 -2.47 2.83
CA VAL A 29 12.63 -2.25 1.39
C VAL A 29 13.89 -1.77 0.66
N PRO A 30 14.65 -0.75 1.15
CA PRO A 30 15.82 -0.26 0.41
C PRO A 30 16.88 -1.33 0.17
N ALA A 31 17.21 -2.10 1.21
CA ALA A 31 18.22 -3.16 1.11
C ALA A 31 17.76 -4.31 0.20
N ILE A 32 16.49 -4.72 0.33
CA ILE A 32 15.90 -5.79 -0.49
C ILE A 32 15.82 -5.34 -1.95
N ALA A 33 15.36 -4.12 -2.22
CA ALA A 33 15.25 -3.59 -3.58
C ALA A 33 16.60 -3.59 -4.29
N ARG A 34 17.64 -3.07 -3.66
CA ARG A 34 19.00 -3.09 -4.22
C ARG A 34 19.47 -4.51 -4.51
N ALA A 35 19.37 -5.41 -3.52
CA ALA A 35 19.84 -6.78 -3.66
C ALA A 35 19.13 -7.55 -4.79
N VAL A 36 17.84 -7.32 -4.98
CA VAL A 36 17.01 -8.01 -5.97
C VAL A 36 17.17 -7.41 -7.35
N LEU A 37 17.07 -6.07 -7.45
CA LEU A 37 16.98 -5.39 -8.75
C LEU A 37 18.30 -5.43 -9.53
N VAL A 38 19.46 -5.28 -8.85
CA VAL A 38 20.79 -5.40 -9.50
C VAL A 38 21.08 -6.80 -10.05
N LYS A 39 20.28 -7.81 -9.67
CA LYS A 39 20.37 -9.17 -10.21
C LYS A 39 19.34 -9.42 -11.34
N GLY A 40 18.67 -8.39 -11.83
CA GLY A 40 17.63 -8.53 -12.87
C GLY A 40 16.41 -9.34 -12.43
N LYS A 41 16.21 -9.52 -11.12
CA LYS A 41 15.11 -10.32 -10.58
C LYS A 41 13.85 -9.49 -10.40
N LYS A 42 12.69 -10.15 -10.40
CA LYS A 42 11.39 -9.51 -10.14
C LYS A 42 11.21 -9.29 -8.64
N LEU A 43 10.69 -8.12 -8.26
CA LEU A 43 10.43 -7.76 -6.88
C LEU A 43 8.96 -7.38 -6.70
N MET A 44 8.27 -7.99 -5.75
CA MET A 44 6.96 -7.52 -5.28
C MET A 44 7.13 -6.87 -3.91
N ILE A 45 6.64 -5.64 -3.76
CA ILE A 45 6.77 -4.86 -2.52
C ILE A 45 5.39 -4.73 -1.86
N MET A 46 5.27 -5.27 -0.63
CA MET A 46 4.07 -5.11 0.21
C MET A 46 4.17 -3.91 1.15
N SER A 47 5.38 -3.55 1.56
CA SER A 47 5.63 -2.41 2.46
C SER A 47 5.74 -1.10 1.65
N VAL A 48 4.69 -0.80 0.88
CA VAL A 48 4.65 0.26 -0.13
C VAL A 48 4.93 1.65 0.45
N GLY A 49 4.61 1.85 1.74
CA GLY A 49 4.90 3.11 2.45
C GLY A 49 6.37 3.56 2.36
N ALA A 50 7.32 2.65 2.16
CA ALA A 50 8.72 2.99 1.93
C ALA A 50 8.92 3.82 0.65
N LEU A 51 8.12 3.55 -0.39
CA LEU A 51 8.19 4.23 -1.68
C LEU A 51 7.52 5.62 -1.69
N ALA A 52 6.99 6.06 -0.55
CA ALA A 52 6.58 7.45 -0.37
C ALA A 52 7.79 8.41 -0.31
N SER A 53 9.03 7.90 -0.11
CA SER A 53 10.27 8.67 -0.36
C SER A 53 10.49 8.79 -1.88
N PRO A 54 10.51 10.02 -2.43
CA PRO A 54 10.78 10.25 -3.85
C PRO A 54 12.16 9.72 -4.28
N GLU A 55 13.14 9.84 -3.39
CA GLU A 55 14.53 9.40 -3.64
C GLU A 55 14.58 7.88 -3.79
N LEU A 56 13.96 7.14 -2.84
CA LEU A 56 13.92 5.68 -2.91
C LEU A 56 13.11 5.20 -4.12
N PHE A 57 11.98 5.84 -4.40
CA PHE A 57 11.17 5.47 -5.56
C PHE A 57 11.93 5.69 -6.87
N GLN A 58 12.67 6.82 -6.99
CA GLN A 58 13.50 7.09 -8.17
C GLN A 58 14.66 6.09 -8.27
N GLU A 59 15.31 5.74 -7.16
CA GLU A 59 16.35 4.70 -7.11
C GLU A 59 15.82 3.36 -7.62
N VAL A 60 14.66 2.93 -7.12
CA VAL A 60 13.99 1.69 -7.55
C VAL A 60 13.69 1.71 -9.04
N LYS A 61 13.19 2.82 -9.58
CA LYS A 61 12.94 2.99 -11.02
C LYS A 61 14.23 2.88 -11.85
N ASN A 62 15.29 3.53 -11.41
CA ASN A 62 16.58 3.52 -12.11
C ASN A 62 17.18 2.12 -12.15
N LEU A 63 17.26 1.45 -10.98
CA LEU A 63 17.75 0.07 -10.88
C LEU A 63 16.91 -0.90 -11.72
N SER A 64 15.59 -0.75 -11.70
CA SER A 64 14.71 -1.60 -12.52
C SER A 64 14.97 -1.45 -14.01
N LYS A 65 15.20 -0.21 -14.46
CA LYS A 65 15.49 0.09 -15.86
C LYS A 65 16.89 -0.41 -16.26
N GLU A 66 17.90 -0.15 -15.43
CA GLU A 66 19.30 -0.51 -15.68
C GLU A 66 19.52 -2.02 -15.80
N HIS A 67 18.83 -2.79 -14.95
CA HIS A 67 19.01 -4.23 -14.86
C HIS A 67 17.86 -5.05 -15.48
N ASP A 68 16.99 -4.43 -16.28
CA ASP A 68 15.80 -5.06 -16.89
C ASP A 68 14.95 -5.86 -15.89
N SER A 69 14.88 -5.41 -14.68
CA SER A 69 14.04 -6.01 -13.64
C SER A 69 12.63 -5.42 -13.63
N ARG A 70 11.72 -6.01 -12.86
CA ARG A 70 10.34 -5.55 -12.73
C ARG A 70 9.94 -5.46 -11.26
N VAL A 71 9.30 -4.35 -10.90
CA VAL A 71 8.73 -4.14 -9.58
C VAL A 71 7.21 -4.18 -9.65
N TYR A 72 6.60 -4.95 -8.75
CA TYR A 72 5.17 -5.11 -8.64
C TYR A 72 4.68 -4.54 -7.31
N ILE A 73 3.68 -3.70 -7.36
CA ILE A 73 3.02 -3.11 -6.20
C ILE A 73 1.56 -3.55 -6.26
N PRO A 74 1.14 -4.50 -5.41
CA PRO A 74 -0.26 -4.95 -5.36
C PRO A 74 -1.20 -3.83 -4.92
N SER A 75 -2.47 -3.93 -5.30
CA SER A 75 -3.51 -2.98 -4.88
C SER A 75 -3.74 -2.97 -3.36
N GLY A 76 -3.34 -4.03 -2.68
CA GLY A 76 -3.48 -4.12 -1.24
C GLY A 76 -4.95 -4.19 -0.82
N ALA A 77 -5.34 -3.27 0.05
CA ALA A 77 -6.66 -3.22 0.65
C ALA A 77 -7.66 -2.31 -0.08
N ILE A 78 -7.32 -1.83 -1.29
CA ILE A 78 -8.15 -0.88 -2.05
C ILE A 78 -8.47 -1.40 -3.45
N SER A 79 -9.44 -0.76 -4.10
CA SER A 79 -9.88 -1.02 -5.47
C SER A 79 -9.69 0.22 -6.34
N GLY A 80 -9.84 0.04 -7.66
CA GLY A 80 -9.82 1.12 -8.64
C GLY A 80 -8.45 1.67 -9.01
N LEU A 81 -7.35 0.96 -8.67
CA LEU A 81 -6.01 1.39 -9.04
C LEU A 81 -5.75 1.36 -10.55
N ASP A 82 -6.35 0.42 -11.27
CA ASP A 82 -6.31 0.35 -12.73
C ASP A 82 -6.99 1.57 -13.35
N ALA A 83 -8.17 1.94 -12.85
CA ALA A 83 -8.87 3.15 -13.29
C ALA A 83 -8.05 4.42 -12.95
N LEU A 84 -7.45 4.49 -11.77
CA LEU A 84 -6.59 5.62 -11.38
C LEU A 84 -5.33 5.71 -12.24
N LYS A 85 -4.67 4.60 -12.53
CA LYS A 85 -3.53 4.56 -13.47
C LYS A 85 -3.93 5.05 -14.87
N SER A 86 -5.09 4.62 -15.37
CA SER A 86 -5.60 5.08 -16.65
C SER A 86 -5.90 6.58 -16.61
N ALA A 87 -6.54 7.05 -15.54
CA ALA A 87 -6.82 8.46 -15.32
C ALA A 87 -5.56 9.35 -15.22
N SER A 88 -4.45 8.80 -14.71
CA SER A 88 -3.19 9.52 -14.57
C SER A 88 -2.48 9.85 -15.88
N ILE A 89 -2.95 9.30 -17.00
CA ILE A 89 -2.50 9.70 -18.35
C ILE A 89 -3.10 11.05 -18.75
N GLY A 90 -4.27 11.39 -18.20
CA GLY A 90 -4.89 12.71 -18.33
C GLY A 90 -4.61 13.61 -17.13
N THR A 91 -5.41 14.65 -16.96
CA THR A 91 -5.27 15.58 -15.83
C THR A 91 -6.08 15.11 -14.63
N ILE A 92 -5.41 14.82 -13.53
CA ILE A 92 -6.04 14.60 -12.23
C ILE A 92 -6.07 15.93 -11.48
N ARG A 93 -7.24 16.33 -11.00
CA ARG A 93 -7.45 17.58 -10.21
C ARG A 93 -7.56 17.31 -8.73
N LYS A 94 -8.06 16.12 -8.33
CA LYS A 94 -8.26 15.77 -6.93
C LYS A 94 -8.10 14.28 -6.74
N VAL A 95 -7.38 13.89 -5.69
CA VAL A 95 -7.37 12.53 -5.15
C VAL A 95 -7.60 12.62 -3.64
N ALA A 96 -8.62 11.95 -3.15
CA ALA A 96 -8.93 11.90 -1.72
C ALA A 96 -9.09 10.45 -1.27
N LEU A 97 -8.55 10.15 -0.10
CA LEU A 97 -8.67 8.88 0.60
C LEU A 97 -9.26 9.13 1.99
N THR A 98 -10.39 8.50 2.28
CA THR A 98 -10.89 8.39 3.66
C THR A 98 -10.71 6.96 4.14
N THR A 99 -9.97 6.80 5.24
CA THR A 99 -9.80 5.52 5.91
C THR A 99 -10.53 5.53 7.23
N THR A 100 -11.54 4.66 7.37
CA THR A 100 -12.29 4.49 8.63
C THR A 100 -11.90 3.18 9.28
N LYS A 101 -11.56 3.22 10.57
CA LYS A 101 -11.13 2.07 11.36
C LYS A 101 -11.74 2.08 12.75
N ASN A 102 -11.84 0.89 13.34
CA ASN A 102 -12.14 0.78 14.76
C ASN A 102 -11.03 1.44 15.58
N PRO A 103 -11.35 2.22 16.64
CA PRO A 103 -10.38 2.91 17.49
C PRO A 103 -9.25 2.02 17.99
N GLY A 104 -9.56 0.76 18.35
CA GLY A 104 -8.55 -0.22 18.80
C GLY A 104 -7.43 -0.46 17.79
N SER A 105 -7.71 -0.33 16.49
CA SER A 105 -6.71 -0.49 15.42
C SER A 105 -5.77 0.71 15.28
N LEU A 106 -6.10 1.86 15.87
CA LEU A 106 -5.33 3.10 15.83
C LEU A 106 -4.49 3.29 17.10
N LYS A 107 -4.71 2.48 18.14
CA LYS A 107 -3.94 2.54 19.39
C LYS A 107 -2.45 2.35 19.11
N GLY A 108 -1.63 3.23 19.71
CA GLY A 108 -0.18 3.21 19.56
C GLY A 108 0.36 3.91 18.30
N ALA A 109 -0.50 4.48 17.45
CA ALA A 109 -0.03 5.33 16.36
C ALA A 109 0.65 6.58 16.90
N PRO A 110 1.79 7.03 16.33
CA PRO A 110 2.53 8.21 16.80
C PRO A 110 1.66 9.44 16.96
N TYR A 111 0.78 9.72 16.00
CA TYR A 111 -0.13 10.86 16.04
C TYR A 111 -1.11 10.80 17.22
N ILE A 112 -1.65 9.61 17.51
CA ILE A 112 -2.58 9.41 18.64
C ILE A 112 -1.89 9.69 19.96
N LEU A 113 -0.64 9.21 20.11
CA LEU A 113 0.17 9.42 21.32
C LEU A 113 0.56 10.89 21.49
N GLU A 114 1.03 11.54 20.43
CA GLU A 114 1.44 12.95 20.42
C GLU A 114 0.27 13.88 20.77
N LYS A 115 -0.88 13.67 20.14
CA LYS A 115 -2.07 14.50 20.35
C LYS A 115 -2.87 14.10 21.58
N LYS A 116 -2.47 13.03 22.28
CA LYS A 116 -3.16 12.49 23.46
C LYS A 116 -4.65 12.25 23.22
N ILE A 117 -4.98 11.68 22.05
CA ILE A 117 -6.37 11.43 21.65
C ILE A 117 -6.90 10.24 22.45
N ASP A 118 -7.98 10.48 23.20
CA ASP A 118 -8.69 9.41 23.91
C ASP A 118 -9.61 8.65 22.94
N LEU A 119 -9.10 7.52 22.44
CA LEU A 119 -9.85 6.67 21.52
C LEU A 119 -10.96 5.89 22.22
N ASP A 120 -10.87 5.66 23.54
CA ASP A 120 -11.84 4.86 24.29
C ASP A 120 -13.08 5.69 24.68
N ALA A 121 -12.98 7.02 24.67
CA ALA A 121 -14.10 7.93 24.89
C ALA A 121 -15.01 8.14 23.67
N MET A 122 -14.65 7.57 22.51
CA MET A 122 -15.39 7.79 21.27
C MET A 122 -16.68 6.97 21.23
N THR A 123 -17.80 7.64 20.96
CA THR A 123 -19.13 7.02 20.87
C THR A 123 -19.66 6.93 19.44
N GLY A 124 -18.98 7.53 18.46
CA GLY A 124 -19.35 7.55 17.05
C GLY A 124 -18.19 7.89 16.13
N PRO A 125 -18.44 7.95 14.81
CA PRO A 125 -17.42 8.31 13.82
C PRO A 125 -16.79 9.65 14.13
N THR A 126 -15.48 9.69 14.29
CA THR A 126 -14.72 10.90 14.66
C THR A 126 -13.54 11.05 13.71
N LEU A 127 -13.43 12.22 13.07
CA LEU A 127 -12.27 12.58 12.25
C LEU A 127 -11.05 12.77 13.17
N ILE A 128 -10.03 11.95 12.98
CA ILE A 128 -8.81 11.96 13.80
C ILE A 128 -7.72 12.78 13.13
N PHE A 129 -7.61 12.67 11.82
CA PHE A 129 -6.54 13.27 11.04
C PHE A 129 -7.04 13.66 9.65
N GLU A 130 -6.56 14.80 9.17
CA GLU A 130 -6.66 15.21 7.78
C GLU A 130 -5.35 15.87 7.35
N GLY A 131 -4.81 15.48 6.19
CA GLY A 131 -3.55 16.01 5.67
C GLY A 131 -3.15 15.36 4.34
N SER A 132 -1.92 15.60 3.92
CA SER A 132 -1.32 14.96 2.74
C SER A 132 -0.95 13.50 3.01
N ALA A 133 -0.73 12.72 1.95
CA ALA A 133 -0.23 11.35 2.07
C ALA A 133 1.11 11.30 2.85
N ALA A 134 2.00 12.26 2.63
CA ALA A 134 3.30 12.33 3.31
C ALA A 134 3.16 12.55 4.83
N GLU A 135 2.20 13.40 5.24
CA GLU A 135 1.89 13.62 6.66
C GLU A 135 1.22 12.39 7.27
N ALA A 136 0.29 11.75 6.55
CA ALA A 136 -0.36 10.52 6.99
C ALA A 136 0.63 9.38 7.23
N VAL A 137 1.68 9.28 6.39
CA VAL A 137 2.80 8.32 6.56
C VAL A 137 3.49 8.50 7.90
N LYS A 138 3.78 9.72 8.31
CA LYS A 138 4.43 10.02 9.59
C LYS A 138 3.48 9.79 10.77
N ALA A 139 2.22 10.20 10.60
CA ALA A 139 1.20 10.11 11.64
C ALA A 139 0.80 8.66 11.97
N PHE A 140 0.69 7.80 10.94
CA PHE A 140 0.17 6.44 11.05
C PHE A 140 1.00 5.43 10.25
N PRO A 141 2.29 5.19 10.56
CA PRO A 141 3.20 4.37 9.75
C PRO A 141 2.72 2.93 9.49
N ALA A 142 1.91 2.37 10.35
CA ALA A 142 1.32 1.05 10.17
C ALA A 142 0.12 1.02 9.19
N ASN A 143 -0.39 2.19 8.78
CA ASN A 143 -1.62 2.33 7.99
C ASN A 143 -1.41 3.01 6.63
N VAL A 144 -0.16 3.27 6.25
CA VAL A 144 0.19 4.16 5.14
C VAL A 144 0.34 3.50 3.79
N ASN A 145 0.42 2.17 3.71
CA ASN A 145 0.61 1.50 2.43
C ASN A 145 -0.47 1.89 1.42
N VAL A 146 -1.71 2.07 1.87
CA VAL A 146 -2.83 2.49 1.03
C VAL A 146 -2.61 3.88 0.43
N ALA A 147 -2.25 4.88 1.26
CA ALA A 147 -2.00 6.25 0.81
C ALA A 147 -0.79 6.32 -0.14
N ALA A 148 0.29 5.58 0.17
CA ALA A 148 1.46 5.49 -0.70
C ALA A 148 1.12 4.83 -2.04
N THR A 149 0.36 3.74 -2.03
CA THR A 149 -0.07 3.07 -3.26
C THR A 149 -0.91 4.01 -4.14
N LEU A 150 -1.83 4.77 -3.53
CA LEU A 150 -2.64 5.75 -4.25
C LEU A 150 -1.78 6.87 -4.86
N TYR A 151 -0.86 7.43 -4.09
CA TYR A 151 0.08 8.46 -4.56
C TYR A 151 0.88 7.98 -5.78
N LEU A 152 1.43 6.76 -5.71
CA LEU A 152 2.18 6.18 -6.83
C LEU A 152 1.30 5.93 -8.06
N ALA A 153 0.08 5.41 -7.86
CA ALA A 153 -0.85 5.13 -8.95
C ALA A 153 -1.41 6.41 -9.60
N ALA A 154 -1.49 7.50 -8.82
CA ALA A 154 -1.88 8.83 -9.31
C ALA A 154 -0.76 9.59 -10.03
N GLY A 155 0.36 8.91 -10.32
CA GLY A 155 1.52 9.54 -10.99
C GLY A 155 2.23 10.59 -10.15
N GLY A 156 2.11 10.54 -8.82
CA GLY A 156 2.70 11.51 -7.89
C GLY A 156 1.81 12.74 -7.62
N SER A 157 0.56 12.72 -8.07
CA SER A 157 -0.42 13.76 -7.71
C SER A 157 -0.66 13.80 -6.21
N ASP A 158 -0.93 14.97 -5.66
CA ASP A 158 -1.21 15.12 -4.23
C ASP A 158 -2.45 14.31 -3.82
N VAL A 159 -2.32 13.55 -2.73
CA VAL A 159 -3.38 12.72 -2.17
C VAL A 159 -3.78 13.29 -0.81
N ARG A 160 -5.01 13.75 -0.70
CA ARG A 160 -5.61 14.15 0.56
C ARG A 160 -6.03 12.91 1.34
N VAL A 161 -5.61 12.81 2.59
CA VAL A 161 -5.90 11.64 3.43
C VAL A 161 -6.66 12.08 4.67
N ALA A 162 -7.81 11.44 4.90
CA ALA A 162 -8.57 11.54 6.14
C ALA A 162 -8.55 10.19 6.88
N VAL A 163 -8.35 10.22 8.19
CA VAL A 163 -8.46 9.05 9.06
C VAL A 163 -9.60 9.27 10.04
N VAL A 164 -10.56 8.37 10.03
CA VAL A 164 -11.74 8.37 10.89
C VAL A 164 -11.67 7.19 11.84
N ALA A 165 -11.84 7.42 13.13
CA ALA A 165 -12.09 6.38 14.12
C ALA A 165 -13.60 6.19 14.28
N ASP A 166 -14.10 4.96 14.15
CA ASP A 166 -15.50 4.63 14.34
C ASP A 166 -15.63 3.35 15.19
N PRO A 167 -16.12 3.47 16.46
CA PRO A 167 -16.27 2.32 17.35
C PRO A 167 -17.34 1.33 16.87
N ASN A 168 -18.23 1.73 15.97
CA ASN A 168 -19.34 0.91 15.50
C ASN A 168 -18.99 0.00 14.32
N ILE A 169 -17.78 0.10 13.76
CA ILE A 169 -17.36 -0.75 12.64
C ILE A 169 -16.43 -1.87 13.08
N HIS A 170 -16.57 -3.02 12.41
CA HIS A 170 -15.73 -4.20 12.58
C HIS A 170 -14.86 -4.51 11.36
N VAL A 171 -14.84 -3.60 10.39
CA VAL A 171 -14.10 -3.69 9.13
C VAL A 171 -13.15 -2.51 8.98
N ASN A 172 -12.14 -2.64 8.13
CA ASN A 172 -11.39 -1.49 7.65
C ASN A 172 -12.05 -0.97 6.39
N ARG A 173 -12.54 0.27 6.40
CA ARG A 173 -13.16 0.91 5.24
C ARG A 173 -12.19 1.88 4.60
N HIS A 174 -12.09 1.80 3.28
CA HIS A 174 -11.33 2.75 2.46
C HIS A 174 -12.25 3.30 1.38
N GLU A 175 -12.39 4.61 1.34
CA GLU A 175 -13.19 5.34 0.36
C GLU A 175 -12.24 6.26 -0.42
N ILE A 176 -12.27 6.13 -1.75
CA ILE A 176 -11.39 6.86 -2.65
C ILE A 176 -12.25 7.66 -3.60
N GLU A 177 -11.94 8.93 -3.74
CA GLU A 177 -12.51 9.83 -4.72
C GLU A 177 -11.42 10.42 -5.59
N VAL A 178 -11.60 10.34 -6.90
CA VAL A 178 -10.69 10.95 -7.89
C VAL A 178 -11.52 11.77 -8.86
N GLU A 179 -11.10 13.00 -9.13
CA GLU A 179 -11.73 13.90 -10.09
C GLU A 179 -10.68 14.42 -11.08
N GLY A 180 -11.05 14.51 -12.33
CA GLY A 180 -10.17 14.97 -13.40
C GLY A 180 -10.93 15.22 -14.71
N ASP A 181 -10.21 15.35 -15.81
CA ASP A 181 -10.81 15.59 -17.12
C ASP A 181 -11.59 14.37 -17.65
N PHE A 182 -11.28 13.19 -17.10
CA PHE A 182 -11.98 11.93 -17.37
C PHE A 182 -13.34 11.82 -16.64
N GLY A 183 -13.67 12.76 -15.75
CA GLY A 183 -14.85 12.72 -14.89
C GLY A 183 -14.53 12.42 -13.44
N ARG A 184 -15.31 11.53 -12.79
CA ARG A 184 -15.15 11.17 -11.36
C ARG A 184 -15.11 9.65 -11.18
N ILE A 185 -14.19 9.20 -10.35
CA ILE A 185 -14.11 7.83 -9.86
C ILE A 185 -14.41 7.86 -8.36
N SER A 186 -15.32 6.99 -7.90
CA SER A 186 -15.58 6.79 -6.48
C SER A 186 -15.56 5.30 -6.19
N THR A 187 -14.76 4.88 -5.22
CA THR A 187 -14.70 3.49 -4.78
C THR A 187 -14.83 3.40 -3.28
N ARG A 188 -15.47 2.33 -2.79
CA ARG A 188 -15.56 2.00 -1.37
C ARG A 188 -15.26 0.51 -1.19
N VAL A 189 -14.34 0.22 -0.30
CA VAL A 189 -13.96 -1.15 0.07
C VAL A 189 -14.10 -1.31 1.57
N GLU A 190 -14.80 -2.34 1.99
CA GLU A 190 -14.95 -2.74 3.39
C GLU A 190 -14.25 -4.07 3.58
N ASN A 191 -13.11 -4.03 4.25
CA ASN A 191 -12.23 -5.17 4.39
C ASN A 191 -12.41 -5.86 5.72
N VAL A 192 -12.64 -7.16 5.71
CA VAL A 192 -12.51 -7.97 6.92
C VAL A 192 -11.04 -8.09 7.33
N PRO A 193 -10.74 -8.08 8.63
CA PRO A 193 -9.39 -8.34 9.12
C PRO A 193 -8.90 -9.72 8.69
N SER A 194 -7.59 -9.83 8.41
CA SER A 194 -7.00 -11.13 8.12
C SER A 194 -7.10 -12.05 9.35
N PRO A 195 -7.53 -13.32 9.18
CA PRO A 195 -7.65 -14.26 10.29
C PRO A 195 -6.34 -14.51 11.06
N ARG A 196 -5.19 -14.39 10.37
CA ARG A 196 -3.87 -14.61 10.95
C ARG A 196 -3.19 -13.31 11.44
N ASN A 197 -3.62 -12.15 10.96
CA ASN A 197 -3.10 -10.84 11.36
C ASN A 197 -4.22 -9.79 11.30
N PRO A 198 -4.96 -9.59 12.39
CA PRO A 198 -6.11 -8.67 12.41
C PRO A 198 -5.76 -7.20 12.11
N LYS A 199 -4.48 -6.81 12.21
CA LYS A 199 -4.03 -5.45 11.84
C LYS A 199 -3.99 -5.23 10.33
N THR A 200 -4.08 -6.31 9.53
CA THR A 200 -4.00 -6.29 8.07
C THR A 200 -5.35 -6.71 7.47
N SER A 201 -5.79 -6.04 6.42
CA SER A 201 -6.97 -6.44 5.64
C SER A 201 -6.70 -7.75 4.89
N TYR A 202 -7.65 -8.67 4.89
CA TYR A 202 -7.51 -9.95 4.18
C TYR A 202 -7.34 -9.75 2.67
N LEU A 203 -8.03 -8.76 2.09
CA LEU A 203 -7.89 -8.40 0.68
C LEU A 203 -6.44 -8.08 0.29
N ALA A 204 -5.64 -7.51 1.19
CA ALA A 204 -4.23 -7.22 0.91
C ALA A 204 -3.41 -8.49 0.64
N ALA A 205 -3.67 -9.57 1.36
CA ALA A 205 -3.04 -10.86 1.10
C ALA A 205 -3.52 -11.46 -0.23
N LEU A 206 -4.82 -11.36 -0.51
CA LEU A 206 -5.40 -11.86 -1.77
C LEU A 206 -4.87 -11.07 -2.98
N SER A 207 -4.69 -9.76 -2.87
CA SER A 207 -4.11 -8.94 -3.95
C SER A 207 -2.66 -9.32 -4.25
N ALA A 208 -1.87 -9.67 -3.23
CA ALA A 208 -0.52 -10.18 -3.43
C ALA A 208 -0.54 -11.50 -4.21
N ILE A 209 -1.42 -12.44 -3.86
CA ILE A 209 -1.58 -13.72 -4.58
C ILE A 209 -2.02 -13.46 -6.03
N ALA A 210 -2.98 -12.56 -6.25
CA ALA A 210 -3.44 -12.20 -7.59
C ALA A 210 -2.31 -11.58 -8.42
N THR A 211 -1.49 -10.69 -7.83
CA THR A 211 -0.32 -10.12 -8.50
C THR A 211 0.71 -11.20 -8.87
N LEU A 212 1.01 -12.15 -7.97
CA LEU A 212 1.90 -13.26 -8.29
C LEU A 212 1.37 -14.13 -9.45
N ARG A 213 0.07 -14.41 -9.48
CA ARG A 213 -0.56 -15.12 -10.59
C ARG A 213 -0.43 -14.34 -11.89
N SER A 214 -0.68 -13.04 -11.88
CA SER A 214 -0.58 -12.19 -13.08
C SER A 214 0.82 -12.15 -13.69
N ILE A 215 1.87 -12.44 -12.93
CA ILE A 215 3.25 -12.51 -13.45
C ILE A 215 3.41 -13.67 -14.44
N VAL A 216 2.71 -14.79 -14.22
CA VAL A 216 2.84 -16.03 -15.03
C VAL A 216 1.66 -16.25 -15.98
N GLU A 217 0.54 -15.54 -15.80
CA GLU A 217 -0.62 -15.64 -16.68
C GLU A 217 -0.33 -15.03 -18.06
N THR A 218 -0.81 -15.69 -19.10
CA THR A 218 -0.64 -15.24 -20.49
C THR A 218 -1.65 -14.17 -20.88
N VAL A 219 -2.84 -14.16 -20.25
CA VAL A 219 -3.88 -13.15 -20.47
C VAL A 219 -3.85 -12.16 -19.31
N LYS A 220 -3.69 -10.88 -19.62
CA LYS A 220 -3.74 -9.78 -18.64
C LYS A 220 -5.11 -9.14 -18.68
N ILE A 221 -5.70 -8.91 -17.51
CA ILE A 221 -6.97 -8.22 -17.33
C ILE A 221 -6.72 -7.00 -16.45
N GLY A 222 -7.16 -5.84 -16.92
CA GLY A 222 -6.83 -4.54 -16.32
C GLY A 222 -5.47 -4.01 -16.79
N THR A 223 -5.02 -2.90 -16.18
CA THR A 223 -3.81 -2.16 -16.57
C THR A 223 -2.60 -2.52 -15.72
#